data_e33096d1854083942cca1aef5b5a505c
#
_entry.id   e33096d1854083942cca1aef5b5a505c
#
_cell.length_a   1.000
_cell.length_b   1.000
_cell.length_c   1.000
_cell.angle_alpha   90.00
_cell.angle_beta   90.00
_cell.angle_gamma   90.00
#
_symmetry.space_group_name_H-M   'P 1'
#
loop_
_entity.id
_entity.type
_entity.pdbx_description
1 polymer ?
#
loop_
_entity_poly.entity_id
_entity_poly.type
_entity_poly.pdbx_seq_one_letter_code
_entity_poly.pdbx_strand_id
1 'polypeptide(L)'
;MKKIIFCALMIIVISALILGGCTESTPAPAPTPAPAPAPAPAPSGPIELKVANYFAAPASQSKVLEEFCRELEKRTNGGVKIDYFAGGALLASTAMYEGIVSGIADIGYSHVYYTPGRMPVTEASGLPLGYPSAWVSAQALNDFVQEFKPKEFDDVRILWMNTSTPSAISTAKKPIRKLEDLKGLTIRAPGIAGDVIKALGATPAPTPMPEVYDAIAKGVLDGEASNFETLKTFKFAEVVKYVTSVWQITNPYPFYLVMNKNSYNKLPQEVKGIFDTLVGEYKERSTLMWNSVDFVGKAYGVEQGVEFIELSQDEVAKFVAAVAPVMDNYIAAMVGKGYSEAEVKGWISFLKERINYWTAKQIEWRIPSVAGPPEVKPEALIK
;
A
#
# COMPACT_ATOMS: atom_id res chain seq x y z
N MET A 1 20.75 58.26 -6.99
CA MET A 1 21.84 59.21 -7.21
C MET A 1 23.12 58.42 -7.44
N LYS A 2 23.68 58.58 -8.61
CA LYS A 2 25.15 58.69 -8.92
C LYS A 2 25.95 57.38 -8.74
N LYS A 3 26.71 56.83 -9.62
CA LYS A 3 27.25 57.16 -10.98
C LYS A 3 28.05 55.91 -11.36
N ILE A 4 27.95 55.21 -12.47
CA ILE A 4 28.42 55.50 -13.84
C ILE A 4 29.96 55.72 -13.93
N ILE A 5 30.57 54.91 -14.87
CA ILE A 5 31.70 55.22 -15.76
C ILE A 5 33.10 54.81 -15.23
N PHE A 6 33.96 54.08 -15.98
CA PHE A 6 34.66 54.38 -17.22
C PHE A 6 35.56 53.21 -17.65
N CYS A 7 35.59 52.89 -18.84
CA CYS A 7 36.36 53.04 -20.07
C CYS A 7 37.50 52.01 -20.18
N ALA A 8 37.60 51.24 -21.16
CA ALA A 8 37.86 51.38 -22.62
C ALA A 8 39.32 51.77 -22.98
N LEU A 9 39.81 51.00 -23.93
CA LEU A 9 40.91 51.26 -24.90
C LEU A 9 42.39 51.24 -24.42
N MET A 10 43.14 50.32 -25.01
CA MET A 10 44.30 50.72 -25.84
C MET A 10 44.65 49.60 -26.84
N ILE A 11 44.51 49.95 -28.12
CA ILE A 11 45.09 49.32 -29.33
C ILE A 11 46.45 49.90 -29.54
N ILE A 12 47.49 49.08 -29.78
CA ILE A 12 48.69 49.53 -30.51
C ILE A 12 49.10 48.38 -31.43
N VAL A 13 49.07 48.70 -32.72
CA VAL A 13 49.58 47.95 -33.89
C VAL A 13 51.09 48.15 -33.93
N ILE A 14 51.85 47.08 -34.15
CA ILE A 14 53.15 47.14 -34.82
C ILE A 14 53.27 46.02 -35.79
N SER A 15 53.30 46.39 -37.09
CA SER A 15 53.63 45.55 -38.22
C SER A 15 55.13 45.40 -38.32
N ALA A 16 55.61 44.15 -38.51
CA ALA A 16 56.94 43.91 -39.10
C ALA A 16 56.83 42.66 -39.96
N LEU A 17 56.93 42.86 -41.27
CA LEU A 17 57.15 41.83 -42.30
C LEU A 17 58.54 41.22 -42.09
N ILE A 18 58.64 39.89 -42.14
CA ILE A 18 59.80 39.18 -42.66
C ILE A 18 59.26 37.94 -43.41
N LEU A 19 59.63 37.86 -44.69
CA LEU A 19 59.48 36.75 -45.60
C LEU A 19 60.37 35.57 -45.17
N GLY A 20 59.83 34.35 -45.27
CA GLY A 20 60.70 33.17 -45.18
C GLY A 20 59.96 31.85 -45.08
N GLY A 21 59.85 31.12 -46.19
CA GLY A 21 59.90 29.66 -46.19
C GLY A 21 58.60 28.87 -45.98
N CYS A 22 58.00 28.46 -47.07
CA CYS A 22 57.03 27.33 -47.05
C CYS A 22 57.72 26.04 -46.64
N THR A 23 57.35 25.47 -45.50
CA THR A 23 57.49 24.05 -45.22
C THR A 23 56.12 23.54 -44.86
N GLU A 24 55.60 22.59 -45.67
CA GLU A 24 54.37 21.86 -45.37
C GLU A 24 54.54 21.12 -44.05
N SER A 25 53.83 21.56 -43.05
CA SER A 25 53.69 20.83 -41.78
C SER A 25 52.54 19.82 -41.94
N THR A 26 52.87 18.54 -41.96
CA THR A 26 51.91 17.43 -41.85
C THR A 26 51.07 17.66 -40.58
N PRO A 27 49.74 17.57 -40.64
CA PRO A 27 48.89 17.68 -39.45
C PRO A 27 49.24 16.57 -38.46
N ALA A 28 49.46 16.93 -37.21
CA ALA A 28 49.60 15.95 -36.12
C ALA A 28 48.34 15.06 -36.04
N PRO A 29 48.48 13.74 -35.85
CA PRO A 29 47.34 12.85 -35.69
C PRO A 29 46.51 13.30 -34.51
N ALA A 30 45.18 13.36 -34.70
CA ALA A 30 44.21 13.67 -33.63
C ALA A 30 44.41 12.70 -32.45
N PRO A 31 44.32 13.17 -31.19
CA PRO A 31 44.47 12.29 -30.05
C PRO A 31 43.41 11.18 -30.10
N THR A 32 43.86 9.94 -30.07
CA THR A 32 43.00 8.77 -29.93
C THR A 32 42.05 8.93 -28.73
N PRO A 33 40.74 8.79 -28.87
CA PRO A 33 39.83 8.85 -27.72
C PRO A 33 40.32 7.87 -26.67
N ALA A 34 40.41 8.33 -25.43
CA ALA A 34 40.72 7.46 -24.30
C ALA A 34 39.71 6.28 -24.26
N PRO A 35 40.16 5.05 -24.01
CA PRO A 35 39.25 3.92 -23.88
C PRO A 35 38.20 4.26 -22.82
N ALA A 36 36.93 3.97 -23.15
CA ALA A 36 35.83 4.10 -22.16
C ALA A 36 36.21 3.29 -20.92
N PRO A 37 35.93 3.80 -19.70
CA PRO A 37 36.19 3.07 -18.47
C PRO A 37 35.57 1.67 -18.59
N ALA A 38 36.37 0.64 -18.31
CA ALA A 38 35.86 -0.73 -18.26
C ALA A 38 34.68 -0.79 -17.29
N PRO A 39 33.61 -1.55 -17.62
CA PRO A 39 32.51 -1.77 -16.67
C PRO A 39 33.07 -2.25 -15.34
N ALA A 40 32.58 -1.68 -14.22
CA ALA A 40 32.97 -2.12 -12.91
C ALA A 40 32.76 -3.66 -12.80
N PRO A 41 33.69 -4.40 -12.19
CA PRO A 41 33.55 -5.86 -12.04
C PRO A 41 32.22 -6.16 -11.36
N ALA A 42 31.46 -7.11 -11.93
CA ALA A 42 30.26 -7.62 -11.28
C ALA A 42 30.60 -8.10 -9.86
N PRO A 43 29.74 -7.92 -8.85
CA PRO A 43 30.00 -8.37 -7.49
C PRO A 43 30.32 -9.86 -7.51
N SER A 44 31.38 -10.26 -6.81
CA SER A 44 31.94 -11.62 -6.82
C SER A 44 31.11 -12.62 -5.97
N GLY A 45 29.87 -12.30 -5.59
CA GLY A 45 28.97 -13.12 -4.80
C GLY A 45 27.51 -12.77 -5.05
N PRO A 46 26.57 -13.52 -4.46
CA PRO A 46 25.14 -13.22 -4.57
C PRO A 46 24.83 -11.85 -3.92
N ILE A 47 23.82 -11.18 -4.47
CA ILE A 47 23.26 -9.96 -3.90
C ILE A 47 22.36 -10.37 -2.74
N GLU A 48 22.69 -9.96 -1.53
CA GLU A 48 21.89 -10.24 -0.35
C GLU A 48 20.85 -9.15 -0.15
N LEU A 49 19.56 -9.55 0.02
CA LEU A 49 18.43 -8.66 0.29
C LEU A 49 17.72 -9.13 1.58
N LYS A 50 17.35 -8.17 2.41
CA LYS A 50 16.54 -8.40 3.61
C LYS A 50 15.11 -8.02 3.34
N VAL A 51 14.16 -8.92 3.57
CA VAL A 51 12.73 -8.71 3.40
C VAL A 51 12.05 -8.80 4.75
N ALA A 52 11.41 -7.72 5.19
CA ALA A 52 10.69 -7.62 6.45
C ALA A 52 9.17 -7.64 6.24
N ASN A 53 8.47 -8.41 7.06
CA ASN A 53 7.02 -8.55 7.03
C ASN A 53 6.47 -8.67 8.45
N TYR A 54 5.39 -7.96 8.77
CA TYR A 54 4.82 -8.03 10.11
C TYR A 54 3.82 -9.18 10.30
N PHE A 55 3.31 -9.78 9.22
CA PHE A 55 2.48 -10.98 9.31
C PHE A 55 3.31 -12.18 9.74
N ALA A 56 2.76 -13.00 10.65
CA ALA A 56 3.40 -14.23 11.09
C ALA A 56 3.55 -15.24 9.92
N ALA A 57 4.55 -16.10 9.99
CA ALA A 57 4.89 -17.05 8.92
C ALA A 57 3.71 -17.93 8.43
N PRO A 58 2.77 -18.40 9.30
CA PRO A 58 1.62 -19.20 8.82
C PRO A 58 0.59 -18.42 8.00
N ALA A 59 0.57 -17.08 8.08
CA ALA A 59 -0.41 -16.25 7.37
C ALA A 59 -0.23 -16.35 5.86
N SER A 60 -1.34 -16.32 5.10
CA SER A 60 -1.30 -16.38 3.64
C SER A 60 -0.54 -15.21 3.03
N GLN A 61 -0.63 -14.02 3.64
CA GLN A 61 0.12 -12.84 3.27
C GLN A 61 1.64 -13.09 3.35
N SER A 62 2.08 -13.76 4.40
CA SER A 62 3.49 -14.10 4.61
C SER A 62 3.96 -15.13 3.59
N LYS A 63 3.15 -16.17 3.34
CA LYS A 63 3.47 -17.23 2.38
C LYS A 63 3.63 -16.70 0.96
N VAL A 64 2.72 -15.85 0.49
CA VAL A 64 2.80 -15.27 -0.86
C VAL A 64 4.06 -14.40 -1.02
N LEU A 65 4.42 -13.62 0.01
CA LEU A 65 5.64 -12.82 -0.03
C LEU A 65 6.90 -13.70 0.03
N GLU A 66 6.89 -14.76 0.83
CA GLU A 66 8.01 -15.71 0.86
C GLU A 66 8.17 -16.45 -0.47
N GLU A 67 7.05 -16.86 -1.12
CA GLU A 67 7.10 -17.45 -2.46
C GLU A 67 7.71 -16.47 -3.49
N PHE A 68 7.36 -15.19 -3.44
CA PHE A 68 8.01 -14.16 -4.27
C PHE A 68 9.52 -14.15 -4.04
N CYS A 69 9.96 -14.19 -2.79
CA CYS A 69 11.37 -14.21 -2.44
C CYS A 69 12.10 -15.46 -3.02
N ARG A 70 11.52 -16.65 -2.81
CA ARG A 70 12.12 -17.90 -3.30
C ARG A 70 12.11 -17.99 -4.83
N GLU A 71 11.07 -17.47 -5.48
CA GLU A 71 11.03 -17.44 -6.94
C GLU A 71 12.04 -16.45 -7.52
N LEU A 72 12.32 -15.33 -6.85
CA LEU A 72 13.38 -14.40 -7.25
C LEU A 72 14.76 -15.05 -7.14
N GLU A 73 15.06 -15.73 -6.03
CA GLU A 73 16.30 -16.50 -5.86
C GLU A 73 16.48 -17.54 -6.99
N LYS A 74 15.42 -18.27 -7.29
CA LYS A 74 15.40 -19.30 -8.34
C LYS A 74 15.63 -18.73 -9.73
N ARG A 75 14.86 -17.68 -10.14
CA ARG A 75 14.97 -17.09 -11.48
C ARG A 75 16.30 -16.36 -11.71
N THR A 76 16.96 -15.95 -10.64
CA THR A 76 18.32 -15.37 -10.72
C THR A 76 19.42 -16.42 -10.59
N ASN A 77 19.09 -17.72 -10.60
CA ASN A 77 20.02 -18.83 -10.42
C ASN A 77 20.92 -18.65 -9.18
N GLY A 78 20.36 -18.09 -8.08
CA GLY A 78 21.10 -17.80 -6.86
C GLY A 78 21.94 -16.52 -6.91
N GLY A 79 21.82 -15.72 -7.95
CA GLY A 79 22.46 -14.41 -8.05
C GLY A 79 21.89 -13.39 -7.07
N VAL A 80 20.67 -13.61 -6.58
CA VAL A 80 20.08 -12.93 -5.40
C VAL A 80 19.84 -13.97 -4.31
N LYS A 81 20.13 -13.61 -3.05
CA LYS A 81 19.75 -14.33 -1.84
C LYS A 81 18.90 -13.45 -0.95
N ILE A 82 17.89 -14.03 -0.33
CA ILE A 82 16.93 -13.29 0.48
C ILE A 82 16.84 -13.84 1.91
N ASP A 83 17.16 -12.96 2.85
CA ASP A 83 16.86 -13.16 4.26
C ASP A 83 15.44 -12.68 4.53
N TYR A 84 14.51 -13.60 4.74
CA TYR A 84 13.09 -13.31 4.96
C TYR A 84 12.75 -13.30 6.44
N PHE A 85 12.22 -12.18 6.94
CA PHE A 85 11.84 -11.96 8.34
C PHE A 85 10.33 -11.76 8.47
N ALA A 86 9.61 -12.79 8.90
CA ALA A 86 8.18 -12.75 9.17
C ALA A 86 7.89 -12.34 10.62
N GLY A 87 6.62 -11.96 10.88
CA GLY A 87 6.11 -11.72 12.24
C GLY A 87 6.68 -10.51 12.95
N GLY A 88 7.23 -9.54 12.22
CA GLY A 88 7.85 -8.36 12.81
C GLY A 88 9.23 -8.60 13.43
N ALA A 89 9.87 -9.72 13.11
CA ALA A 89 11.14 -10.13 13.73
C ALA A 89 12.30 -9.15 13.47
N LEU A 90 12.33 -8.50 12.29
CA LEU A 90 13.35 -7.50 11.96
C LEU A 90 12.84 -6.07 12.22
N LEU A 91 11.60 -5.78 11.80
CA LEU A 91 10.97 -4.47 11.93
C LEU A 91 9.52 -4.65 12.42
N ALA A 92 9.16 -3.97 13.50
CA ALA A 92 7.77 -3.89 13.93
C ALA A 92 6.90 -3.22 12.84
N SER A 93 5.60 -3.53 12.84
CA SER A 93 4.66 -3.00 11.84
C SER A 93 4.68 -1.47 11.72
N THR A 94 4.83 -0.76 12.84
CA THR A 94 4.87 0.69 12.92
C THR A 94 6.22 1.30 12.52
N ALA A 95 7.31 0.52 12.56
CA ALA A 95 8.66 0.95 12.20
C ALA A 95 9.03 0.57 10.75
N MET A 96 8.16 -0.14 10.04
CA MET A 96 8.48 -0.75 8.75
C MET A 96 8.91 0.25 7.70
N TYR A 97 8.13 1.32 7.48
CA TYR A 97 8.41 2.29 6.42
C TYR A 97 9.77 2.97 6.62
N GLU A 98 10.00 3.52 7.81
CA GLU A 98 11.26 4.21 8.13
C GLU A 98 12.45 3.24 8.14
N GLY A 99 12.23 1.99 8.51
CA GLY A 99 13.25 0.94 8.43
C GLY A 99 13.67 0.61 7.00
N ILE A 100 12.75 0.70 6.03
CA ILE A 100 13.07 0.56 4.61
C ILE A 100 13.79 1.80 4.07
N VAL A 101 13.30 3.00 4.39
CA VAL A 101 13.94 4.26 3.99
C VAL A 101 15.39 4.32 4.49
N SER A 102 15.62 3.94 5.73
CA SER A 102 16.97 3.92 6.34
C SER A 102 17.86 2.73 5.93
N GLY A 103 17.30 1.74 5.22
CA GLY A 103 18.06 0.57 4.75
C GLY A 103 18.32 -0.51 5.81
N ILE A 104 17.53 -0.56 6.90
CA ILE A 104 17.58 -1.68 7.87
C ILE A 104 17.11 -2.97 7.18
N ALA A 105 16.08 -2.89 6.32
CA ALA A 105 15.70 -3.90 5.38
C ALA A 105 15.58 -3.31 3.98
N ASP A 106 15.68 -4.14 2.95
CA ASP A 106 15.61 -3.76 1.56
C ASP A 106 14.17 -3.69 1.05
N ILE A 107 13.33 -4.63 1.48
CA ILE A 107 11.92 -4.72 1.11
C ILE A 107 11.09 -4.84 2.39
N GLY A 108 9.96 -4.13 2.45
CA GLY A 108 9.08 -4.15 3.61
C GLY A 108 7.60 -4.18 3.25
N TYR A 109 6.85 -5.01 3.97
CA TYR A 109 5.41 -5.16 3.83
C TYR A 109 4.70 -4.70 5.11
N SER A 110 3.90 -3.64 5.02
CA SER A 110 3.12 -3.13 6.15
C SER A 110 1.89 -2.35 5.72
N HIS A 111 1.26 -1.73 6.68
CA HIS A 111 -0.03 -1.06 6.58
C HIS A 111 0.15 0.47 6.56
N VAL A 112 -0.57 1.17 5.69
CA VAL A 112 -0.51 2.64 5.56
C VAL A 112 -0.80 3.35 6.89
N TYR A 113 -1.82 2.90 7.65
CA TYR A 113 -2.23 3.55 8.91
C TYR A 113 -1.29 3.29 10.11
N TYR A 114 -0.23 2.49 9.94
CA TYR A 114 0.76 2.27 11.02
C TYR A 114 1.82 3.37 11.10
N THR A 115 1.81 4.29 10.14
CA THR A 115 2.65 5.49 10.14
C THR A 115 1.74 6.72 10.02
N PRO A 116 1.02 7.10 11.10
CA PRO A 116 -0.01 8.14 11.06
C PRO A 116 0.51 9.45 10.47
N GLY A 117 -0.24 10.02 9.54
CA GLY A 117 0.09 11.29 8.89
C GLY A 117 1.21 11.24 7.85
N ARG A 118 1.83 10.08 7.62
CA ARG A 118 2.91 9.91 6.64
C ARG A 118 2.39 9.77 5.20
N MET A 119 1.22 9.16 5.04
CA MET A 119 0.65 8.81 3.72
C MET A 119 -0.77 9.35 3.52
N PRO A 120 -1.00 10.67 3.74
CA PRO A 120 -2.35 11.22 3.77
C PRO A 120 -3.07 11.18 2.43
N VAL A 121 -2.35 11.20 1.29
CA VAL A 121 -2.95 11.09 -0.05
C VAL A 121 -3.43 9.67 -0.30
N THR A 122 -2.61 8.66 0.03
CA THR A 122 -2.96 7.24 -0.10
C THR A 122 -4.12 6.84 0.81
N GLU A 123 -4.28 7.50 1.95
CA GLU A 123 -5.42 7.29 2.85
C GLU A 123 -6.79 7.53 2.18
N ALA A 124 -6.86 8.29 1.07
CA ALA A 124 -8.08 8.44 0.28
C ALA A 124 -8.69 7.10 -0.15
N SER A 125 -7.84 6.09 -0.42
CA SER A 125 -8.27 4.74 -0.78
C SER A 125 -8.98 3.99 0.36
N GLY A 126 -8.83 4.45 1.58
CA GLY A 126 -9.52 3.93 2.76
C GLY A 126 -10.83 4.63 3.09
N LEU A 127 -11.31 5.56 2.28
CA LEU A 127 -12.62 6.20 2.48
C LEU A 127 -13.76 5.19 2.28
N PRO A 128 -14.92 5.38 2.94
CA PRO A 128 -16.08 4.50 2.83
C PRO A 128 -16.79 4.68 1.47
N LEU A 129 -16.18 4.17 0.40
CA LEU A 129 -16.65 4.35 -0.98
C LEU A 129 -17.47 3.15 -1.51
N GLY A 130 -17.78 2.16 -0.65
CA GLY A 130 -18.57 0.99 -1.05
C GLY A 130 -17.78 -0.01 -1.89
N TYR A 131 -16.58 -0.34 -1.49
CA TYR A 131 -15.73 -1.34 -2.17
C TYR A 131 -16.36 -2.74 -2.09
N PRO A 132 -16.52 -3.46 -3.22
CA PRO A 132 -17.16 -4.77 -3.22
C PRO A 132 -16.21 -5.90 -2.79
N SER A 133 -14.90 -5.73 -2.87
CA SER A 133 -13.92 -6.78 -2.60
C SER A 133 -12.51 -6.23 -2.40
N ALA A 134 -11.60 -7.05 -1.86
CA ALA A 134 -10.17 -6.74 -1.82
C ALA A 134 -9.58 -6.62 -3.23
N TRP A 135 -10.04 -7.45 -4.16
CA TRP A 135 -9.54 -7.41 -5.52
C TRP A 135 -9.83 -6.05 -6.19
N VAL A 136 -11.09 -5.57 -6.13
CA VAL A 136 -11.47 -4.26 -6.69
C VAL A 136 -10.73 -3.13 -6.00
N SER A 137 -10.68 -3.12 -4.67
CA SER A 137 -10.04 -2.03 -3.92
C SER A 137 -8.53 -1.97 -4.14
N ALA A 138 -7.85 -3.12 -4.25
CA ALA A 138 -6.42 -3.16 -4.55
C ALA A 138 -6.11 -2.69 -5.97
N GLN A 139 -6.92 -3.08 -6.98
CA GLN A 139 -6.78 -2.58 -8.34
C GLN A 139 -6.99 -1.06 -8.41
N ALA A 140 -8.05 -0.55 -7.77
CA ALA A 140 -8.32 0.88 -7.71
C ALA A 140 -7.18 1.66 -7.02
N LEU A 141 -6.61 1.11 -5.95
CA LEU A 141 -5.47 1.71 -5.23
C LEU A 141 -4.19 1.72 -6.10
N ASN A 142 -3.89 0.63 -6.81
CA ASN A 142 -2.73 0.59 -7.70
C ASN A 142 -2.88 1.59 -8.85
N ASP A 143 -4.07 1.70 -9.44
CA ASP A 143 -4.36 2.72 -10.46
C ASP A 143 -4.21 4.14 -9.91
N PHE A 144 -4.71 4.39 -8.69
CA PHE A 144 -4.59 5.67 -7.98
C PHE A 144 -3.13 6.08 -7.77
N VAL A 145 -2.31 5.18 -7.27
CA VAL A 145 -0.89 5.43 -7.03
C VAL A 145 -0.13 5.64 -8.34
N GLN A 146 -0.49 4.94 -9.39
CA GLN A 146 0.11 5.11 -10.72
C GLN A 146 -0.26 6.47 -11.34
N GLU A 147 -1.51 6.91 -11.20
CA GLU A 147 -2.01 8.17 -11.74
C GLU A 147 -1.44 9.38 -11.00
N PHE A 148 -1.63 9.41 -9.68
CA PHE A 148 -1.32 10.60 -8.88
C PHE A 148 0.11 10.63 -8.34
N LYS A 149 0.84 9.51 -8.36
CA LYS A 149 2.24 9.38 -7.90
C LYS A 149 2.48 10.11 -6.57
N PRO A 150 1.81 9.70 -5.48
CA PRO A 150 1.88 10.39 -4.22
C PRO A 150 3.32 10.57 -3.74
N LYS A 151 3.74 11.80 -3.46
CA LYS A 151 5.10 12.15 -3.00
C LYS A 151 5.51 11.46 -1.71
N GLU A 152 4.56 10.98 -0.95
CA GLU A 152 4.77 10.20 0.28
C GLU A 152 5.56 8.91 0.07
N PHE A 153 5.70 8.45 -1.18
CA PHE A 153 6.53 7.31 -1.58
C PHE A 153 7.82 7.71 -2.31
N ASP A 154 8.18 9.00 -2.33
CA ASP A 154 9.39 9.47 -3.03
C ASP A 154 10.68 8.86 -2.49
N ASP A 155 10.71 8.42 -1.22
CA ASP A 155 11.88 7.82 -0.59
C ASP A 155 12.06 6.33 -0.91
N VAL A 156 11.03 5.66 -1.46
CA VAL A 156 11.01 4.23 -1.74
C VAL A 156 10.54 3.92 -3.16
N ARG A 157 10.74 2.67 -3.61
CA ARG A 157 10.10 2.12 -4.78
C ARG A 157 8.89 1.29 -4.35
N ILE A 158 7.69 1.66 -4.80
CA ILE A 158 6.50 0.82 -4.62
C ILE A 158 6.66 -0.40 -5.53
N LEU A 159 6.53 -1.59 -4.96
CA LEU A 159 6.45 -2.84 -5.70
C LEU A 159 5.00 -3.15 -6.08
N TRP A 160 4.13 -3.17 -5.09
CA TRP A 160 2.67 -3.17 -5.28
C TRP A 160 1.95 -2.68 -4.03
N MET A 161 0.69 -2.33 -4.22
CA MET A 161 -0.24 -2.04 -3.14
C MET A 161 -1.27 -3.16 -3.04
N ASN A 162 -1.68 -3.45 -1.83
CA ASN A 162 -2.81 -4.33 -1.55
C ASN A 162 -3.84 -3.62 -0.69
N THR A 163 -5.01 -4.20 -0.58
CA THR A 163 -5.99 -3.84 0.42
C THR A 163 -6.54 -5.08 1.09
N SER A 164 -7.03 -4.95 2.32
CA SER A 164 -7.94 -5.95 2.87
C SER A 164 -9.25 -5.95 2.09
N THR A 165 -10.06 -6.98 2.29
CA THR A 165 -11.47 -6.91 1.91
C THR A 165 -12.19 -5.82 2.71
N PRO A 166 -13.39 -5.41 2.29
CA PRO A 166 -14.22 -4.50 3.05
C PRO A 166 -14.39 -4.94 4.50
N SER A 167 -14.20 -4.01 5.44
CA SER A 167 -14.23 -4.30 6.86
C SER A 167 -15.63 -4.66 7.36
N ALA A 168 -15.70 -5.47 8.42
CA ALA A 168 -16.87 -5.75 9.24
C ALA A 168 -16.59 -5.29 10.68
N ILE A 169 -17.61 -5.23 11.51
CA ILE A 169 -17.46 -4.92 12.93
C ILE A 169 -17.62 -6.22 13.72
N SER A 170 -16.51 -6.68 14.30
CA SER A 170 -16.48 -7.89 15.15
C SER A 170 -16.52 -7.48 16.62
N THR A 171 -17.38 -8.10 17.43
CA THR A 171 -17.54 -7.76 18.83
C THR A 171 -17.51 -8.99 19.74
N ALA A 172 -16.96 -8.82 20.96
CA ALA A 172 -16.79 -9.91 21.91
C ALA A 172 -18.09 -10.28 22.66
N LYS A 173 -18.88 -9.29 23.07
CA LYS A 173 -19.98 -9.50 24.02
C LYS A 173 -21.34 -9.02 23.51
N LYS A 174 -21.39 -7.95 22.74
CA LYS A 174 -22.63 -7.29 22.33
C LYS A 174 -22.82 -7.40 20.82
N PRO A 175 -23.92 -8.01 20.33
CA PRO A 175 -24.24 -8.01 18.91
C PRO A 175 -24.60 -6.61 18.42
N ILE A 176 -24.18 -6.25 17.22
CA ILE A 176 -24.55 -5.00 16.56
C ILE A 176 -25.66 -5.31 15.56
N ARG A 177 -26.91 -5.02 15.92
CA ARG A 177 -28.10 -5.24 15.09
C ARG A 177 -28.72 -3.93 14.61
N LYS A 178 -28.33 -2.80 15.22
CA LYS A 178 -28.73 -1.44 14.88
C LYS A 178 -27.65 -0.45 15.26
N LEU A 179 -27.71 0.76 14.69
CA LEU A 179 -26.69 1.79 14.86
C LEU A 179 -26.43 2.14 16.35
N GLU A 180 -27.50 2.21 17.15
CA GLU A 180 -27.41 2.55 18.56
C GLU A 180 -26.62 1.53 19.40
N ASP A 181 -26.46 0.29 18.92
CA ASP A 181 -25.73 -0.75 19.63
C ASP A 181 -24.24 -0.46 19.73
N LEU A 182 -23.70 0.41 18.86
CA LEU A 182 -22.31 0.86 18.88
C LEU A 182 -21.98 1.85 20.01
N LYS A 183 -22.98 2.51 20.59
CA LYS A 183 -22.76 3.47 21.67
C LYS A 183 -22.10 2.83 22.87
N GLY A 184 -21.01 3.49 23.34
CA GLY A 184 -20.23 3.09 24.52
C GLY A 184 -19.25 1.95 24.26
N LEU A 185 -19.14 1.44 23.05
CA LEU A 185 -18.15 0.44 22.71
C LEU A 185 -16.81 1.09 22.32
N THR A 186 -15.71 0.44 22.69
CA THR A 186 -14.36 0.76 22.23
C THR A 186 -13.96 -0.25 21.18
N ILE A 187 -13.86 0.21 19.93
CA ILE A 187 -13.60 -0.63 18.76
C ILE A 187 -12.23 -0.30 18.17
N ARG A 188 -11.41 -1.31 17.97
CA ARG A 188 -10.15 -1.14 17.26
C ARG A 188 -10.41 -0.69 15.83
N ALA A 189 -9.89 0.48 15.48
CA ALA A 189 -10.00 1.04 14.15
C ALA A 189 -8.93 2.13 13.94
N PRO A 190 -7.85 1.89 13.19
CA PRO A 190 -6.83 2.90 12.89
C PRO A 190 -7.20 3.72 11.64
N GLY A 191 -6.62 4.93 11.52
CA GLY A 191 -6.77 5.80 10.35
C GLY A 191 -8.23 6.12 10.04
N ILE A 192 -8.58 6.15 8.76
CA ILE A 192 -9.95 6.45 8.30
C ILE A 192 -11.01 5.51 8.89
N ALA A 193 -10.65 4.25 9.18
CA ALA A 193 -11.56 3.34 9.88
C ALA A 193 -11.96 3.88 11.27
N GLY A 194 -11.05 4.58 11.94
CA GLY A 194 -11.34 5.27 13.20
C GLY A 194 -12.36 6.37 13.02
N ASP A 195 -12.27 7.15 11.95
CA ASP A 195 -13.26 8.19 11.65
C ASP A 195 -14.64 7.59 11.35
N VAL A 196 -14.69 6.45 10.62
CA VAL A 196 -15.91 5.69 10.37
C VAL A 196 -16.52 5.22 11.69
N ILE A 197 -15.76 4.56 12.56
CA ILE A 197 -16.24 4.05 13.86
C ILE A 197 -16.71 5.19 14.76
N LYS A 198 -16.01 6.31 14.76
CA LYS A 198 -16.43 7.52 15.50
C LYS A 198 -17.74 8.09 14.96
N ALA A 199 -17.89 8.16 13.65
CA ALA A 199 -19.14 8.63 13.02
C ALA A 199 -20.34 7.71 13.34
N LEU A 200 -20.10 6.41 13.50
CA LEU A 200 -21.09 5.43 13.94
C LEU A 200 -21.42 5.50 15.45
N GLY A 201 -20.72 6.33 16.23
CA GLY A 201 -21.00 6.58 17.65
C GLY A 201 -20.25 5.69 18.63
N ALA A 202 -19.27 4.90 18.19
CA ALA A 202 -18.34 4.18 19.04
C ALA A 202 -17.03 4.95 19.26
N THR A 203 -16.19 4.51 20.19
CA THR A 203 -14.86 5.06 20.47
C THR A 203 -13.82 4.27 19.66
N PRO A 204 -13.10 4.87 18.71
CA PRO A 204 -12.04 4.20 17.99
C PRO A 204 -10.76 4.09 18.82
N ALA A 205 -10.05 2.96 18.68
CA ALA A 205 -8.72 2.74 19.24
C ALA A 205 -7.74 2.30 18.13
N PRO A 206 -6.62 3.01 17.89
CA PRO A 206 -5.71 2.72 16.78
C PRO A 206 -4.69 1.63 17.10
N THR A 207 -5.08 0.61 17.84
CA THR A 207 -4.21 -0.49 18.29
C THR A 207 -3.63 -1.26 17.10
N PRO A 208 -2.31 -1.51 17.04
CA PRO A 208 -1.70 -2.37 16.03
C PRO A 208 -2.26 -3.79 16.07
N MET A 209 -2.46 -4.41 14.89
CA MET A 209 -3.15 -5.71 14.78
C MET A 209 -2.57 -6.84 15.65
N PRO A 210 -1.23 -6.98 15.83
CA PRO A 210 -0.68 -8.02 16.70
C PRO A 210 -1.10 -7.94 18.18
N GLU A 211 -1.54 -6.76 18.63
CA GLU A 211 -1.92 -6.51 20.04
C GLU A 211 -3.42 -6.68 20.28
N VAL A 212 -4.22 -6.80 19.21
CA VAL A 212 -5.69 -6.71 19.29
C VAL A 212 -6.32 -7.92 19.97
N TYR A 213 -5.80 -9.14 19.72
CA TYR A 213 -6.30 -10.36 20.35
C TYR A 213 -6.29 -10.23 21.90
N ASP A 214 -5.14 -9.89 22.45
CA ASP A 214 -4.97 -9.72 23.90
C ASP A 214 -5.83 -8.59 24.45
N ALA A 215 -5.96 -7.49 23.73
CA ALA A 215 -6.77 -6.36 24.13
C ALA A 215 -8.28 -6.71 24.18
N ILE A 216 -8.78 -7.48 23.24
CA ILE A 216 -10.17 -7.99 23.25
C ILE A 216 -10.33 -9.04 24.37
N ALA A 217 -9.43 -10.01 24.49
CA ALA A 217 -9.48 -11.05 25.50
C ALA A 217 -9.49 -10.49 26.93
N LYS A 218 -8.77 -9.39 27.18
CA LYS A 218 -8.72 -8.69 28.46
C LYS A 218 -9.86 -7.68 28.65
N GLY A 219 -10.70 -7.46 27.64
CA GLY A 219 -11.82 -6.51 27.69
C GLY A 219 -11.38 -5.03 27.65
N VAL A 220 -10.17 -4.72 27.18
CA VAL A 220 -9.70 -3.36 26.88
C VAL A 220 -10.38 -2.83 25.63
N LEU A 221 -10.60 -3.70 24.65
CA LEU A 221 -11.40 -3.47 23.46
C LEU A 221 -12.67 -4.32 23.51
N ASP A 222 -13.79 -3.75 23.08
CA ASP A 222 -15.05 -4.49 22.93
C ASP A 222 -15.09 -5.27 21.61
N GLY A 223 -14.24 -4.89 20.66
CA GLY A 223 -14.16 -5.51 19.34
C GLY A 223 -13.20 -4.79 18.41
N GLU A 224 -13.31 -5.12 17.13
CA GLU A 224 -12.48 -4.53 16.10
C GLU A 224 -13.28 -4.30 14.81
N ALA A 225 -12.84 -3.34 13.99
CA ALA A 225 -13.33 -3.13 12.64
C ALA A 225 -12.25 -3.62 11.69
N SER A 226 -12.47 -4.78 11.06
CA SER A 226 -11.59 -5.39 10.06
C SER A 226 -12.36 -6.41 9.22
N ASN A 227 -11.67 -7.12 8.39
CA ASN A 227 -12.24 -8.10 7.49
C ASN A 227 -12.32 -9.51 8.11
N PHE A 228 -13.01 -10.44 7.44
CA PHE A 228 -13.25 -11.79 8.01
C PHE A 228 -11.97 -12.61 8.17
N GLU A 229 -10.91 -12.35 7.40
CA GLU A 229 -9.68 -13.13 7.48
C GLU A 229 -9.04 -13.08 8.88
N THR A 230 -9.24 -11.98 9.61
CA THR A 230 -8.68 -11.81 10.95
C THR A 230 -9.21 -12.80 11.96
N LEU A 231 -10.41 -13.32 11.74
CA LEU A 231 -11.01 -14.39 12.56
C LEU A 231 -10.09 -15.60 12.65
N LYS A 232 -9.37 -15.93 11.54
CA LYS A 232 -8.42 -17.05 11.49
C LYS A 232 -6.98 -16.59 11.68
N THR A 233 -6.51 -15.63 10.90
CA THR A 233 -5.10 -15.22 10.87
C THR A 233 -4.63 -14.70 12.22
N PHE A 234 -5.46 -13.94 12.92
CA PHE A 234 -5.20 -13.41 14.26
C PHE A 234 -6.00 -14.11 15.35
N LYS A 235 -6.68 -15.22 15.03
CA LYS A 235 -7.49 -16.04 15.94
C LYS A 235 -8.63 -15.30 16.63
N PHE A 236 -9.14 -14.22 16.02
CA PHE A 236 -10.17 -13.42 16.67
C PHE A 236 -11.48 -14.19 16.90
N ALA A 237 -11.78 -15.24 16.11
CA ALA A 237 -12.92 -16.11 16.37
C ALA A 237 -12.91 -16.75 17.77
N GLU A 238 -11.78 -16.80 18.46
CA GLU A 238 -11.69 -17.31 19.84
C GLU A 238 -12.16 -16.27 20.88
N VAL A 239 -12.11 -14.96 20.54
CA VAL A 239 -12.38 -13.86 21.47
C VAL A 239 -13.56 -12.97 21.08
N VAL A 240 -14.07 -13.07 19.84
CA VAL A 240 -15.30 -12.40 19.38
C VAL A 240 -16.45 -13.39 19.24
N LYS A 241 -17.69 -12.90 19.37
CA LYS A 241 -18.90 -13.71 19.26
C LYS A 241 -19.78 -13.30 18.08
N TYR A 242 -19.67 -12.07 17.63
CA TYR A 242 -20.55 -11.45 16.66
C TYR A 242 -19.74 -10.73 15.59
N VAL A 243 -20.19 -10.83 14.35
CA VAL A 243 -19.64 -10.10 13.21
C VAL A 243 -20.78 -9.48 12.42
N THR A 244 -20.82 -8.15 12.35
CA THR A 244 -21.81 -7.40 11.58
C THR A 244 -21.15 -6.77 10.35
N SER A 245 -21.65 -7.09 9.16
CA SER A 245 -21.15 -6.59 7.89
C SER A 245 -22.08 -5.54 7.30
N VAL A 246 -21.53 -4.38 6.96
CA VAL A 246 -22.22 -3.31 6.22
C VAL A 246 -21.29 -2.85 5.10
N TRP A 247 -21.20 -3.63 4.03
CA TRP A 247 -20.23 -3.40 2.95
C TRP A 247 -20.34 -2.01 2.30
N GLN A 248 -21.51 -1.37 2.35
CA GLN A 248 -21.76 -0.05 1.79
C GLN A 248 -20.95 1.08 2.43
N ILE A 249 -20.56 0.89 3.70
CA ILE A 249 -19.80 1.87 4.47
C ILE A 249 -18.38 1.43 4.77
N THR A 250 -18.04 0.22 4.36
CA THR A 250 -16.76 -0.35 4.71
C THR A 250 -15.65 0.28 3.91
N ASN A 251 -14.55 0.42 4.57
CA ASN A 251 -13.30 0.87 4.02
C ASN A 251 -12.31 -0.29 4.03
N PRO A 252 -11.57 -0.51 2.95
CA PRO A 252 -10.45 -1.42 2.95
C PRO A 252 -9.27 -0.81 3.70
N TYR A 253 -8.44 -1.65 4.27
CA TYR A 253 -7.17 -1.24 4.83
C TYR A 253 -6.10 -1.28 3.75
N PRO A 254 -5.43 -0.15 3.40
CA PRO A 254 -4.38 -0.15 2.38
C PRO A 254 -3.05 -0.64 2.96
N PHE A 255 -2.39 -1.53 2.23
CA PHE A 255 -1.07 -2.06 2.51
C PHE A 255 -0.10 -1.69 1.39
N TYR A 256 1.15 -1.55 1.75
CA TYR A 256 2.24 -1.35 0.80
C TYR A 256 3.25 -2.48 0.89
N LEU A 257 3.78 -2.91 -0.26
CA LEU A 257 5.07 -3.55 -0.37
C LEU A 257 6.00 -2.58 -1.08
N VAL A 258 7.05 -2.16 -0.39
CA VAL A 258 8.00 -1.16 -0.88
C VAL A 258 9.43 -1.66 -0.77
N MET A 259 10.29 -1.13 -1.63
CA MET A 259 11.72 -1.41 -1.64
C MET A 259 12.54 -0.13 -1.47
N ASN A 260 13.62 -0.19 -0.74
CA ASN A 260 14.63 0.87 -0.68
C ASN A 260 15.15 1.19 -2.09
N LYS A 261 15.13 2.45 -2.49
CA LYS A 261 15.57 2.87 -3.83
C LYS A 261 17.03 2.54 -4.12
N ASN A 262 17.89 2.69 -3.11
CA ASN A 262 19.32 2.42 -3.29
C ASN A 262 19.57 0.92 -3.48
N SER A 263 18.83 0.07 -2.75
CA SER A 263 18.91 -1.39 -2.93
C SER A 263 18.47 -1.80 -4.33
N TYR A 264 17.35 -1.26 -4.82
CA TYR A 264 16.90 -1.52 -6.20
C TYR A 264 17.90 -1.01 -7.23
N ASN A 265 18.44 0.20 -7.06
CA ASN A 265 19.37 0.82 -8.02
C ASN A 265 20.67 0.03 -8.17
N LYS A 266 21.13 -0.64 -7.11
CA LYS A 266 22.33 -1.50 -7.11
C LYS A 266 22.13 -2.83 -7.84
N LEU A 267 20.90 -3.26 -8.12
CA LEU A 267 20.64 -4.51 -8.85
C LEU A 267 21.19 -4.40 -10.29
N PRO A 268 21.85 -5.43 -10.81
CA PRO A 268 22.21 -5.52 -12.23
C PRO A 268 20.96 -5.46 -13.14
N GLN A 269 21.14 -4.99 -14.35
CA GLN A 269 20.01 -4.79 -15.28
C GLN A 269 19.24 -6.09 -15.57
N GLU A 270 19.94 -7.22 -15.68
CA GLU A 270 19.31 -8.53 -15.85
C GLU A 270 18.44 -8.90 -14.64
N VAL A 271 18.95 -8.70 -13.42
CA VAL A 271 18.21 -8.95 -12.19
C VAL A 271 16.98 -8.02 -12.08
N LYS A 272 17.11 -6.74 -12.48
CA LYS A 272 15.97 -5.80 -12.52
C LYS A 272 14.87 -6.30 -13.45
N GLY A 273 15.21 -6.83 -14.63
CA GLY A 273 14.21 -7.38 -15.56
C GLY A 273 13.44 -8.55 -14.96
N ILE A 274 14.13 -9.50 -14.31
CA ILE A 274 13.51 -10.61 -13.60
C ILE A 274 12.64 -10.11 -12.45
N PHE A 275 13.19 -9.19 -11.65
CA PHE A 275 12.51 -8.62 -10.48
C PHE A 275 11.21 -7.91 -10.87
N ASP A 276 11.24 -7.03 -11.87
CA ASP A 276 10.08 -6.26 -12.31
C ASP A 276 9.00 -7.18 -12.92
N THR A 277 9.40 -8.24 -13.63
CA THR A 277 8.46 -9.27 -14.10
C THR A 277 7.76 -9.96 -12.94
N LEU A 278 8.52 -10.41 -11.95
CA LEU A 278 7.98 -11.04 -10.74
C LEU A 278 7.07 -10.12 -9.94
N VAL A 279 7.42 -8.84 -9.82
CA VAL A 279 6.56 -7.82 -9.18
C VAL A 279 5.20 -7.77 -9.86
N GLY A 280 5.14 -7.78 -11.19
CA GLY A 280 3.89 -7.82 -11.95
C GLY A 280 3.05 -9.06 -11.67
N GLU A 281 3.68 -10.24 -11.69
CA GLU A 281 3.01 -11.53 -11.42
C GLU A 281 2.47 -11.62 -9.99
N TYR A 282 3.30 -11.22 -9.01
CA TYR A 282 2.95 -11.36 -7.61
C TYR A 282 2.02 -10.26 -7.09
N LYS A 283 1.97 -9.10 -7.74
CA LYS A 283 0.94 -8.09 -7.50
C LYS A 283 -0.46 -8.69 -7.66
N GLU A 284 -0.73 -9.34 -8.79
CA GLU A 284 -2.04 -9.95 -9.03
C GLU A 284 -2.28 -11.14 -8.11
N ARG A 285 -1.29 -12.02 -7.93
CA ARG A 285 -1.38 -13.17 -7.02
C ARG A 285 -1.68 -12.74 -5.59
N SER A 286 -1.00 -11.71 -5.10
CA SER A 286 -1.23 -11.15 -3.77
C SER A 286 -2.62 -10.53 -3.63
N THR A 287 -3.12 -9.86 -4.66
CA THR A 287 -4.45 -9.26 -4.69
C THR A 287 -5.55 -10.35 -4.64
N LEU A 288 -5.40 -11.41 -5.42
CA LEU A 288 -6.32 -12.56 -5.39
C LEU A 288 -6.25 -13.30 -4.05
N MET A 289 -5.05 -13.44 -3.47
CA MET A 289 -4.88 -14.02 -2.13
C MET A 289 -5.68 -13.22 -1.10
N TRP A 290 -5.55 -11.89 -1.06
CA TRP A 290 -6.31 -11.04 -0.14
C TRP A 290 -7.83 -11.21 -0.31
N ASN A 291 -8.30 -11.37 -1.54
CA ASN A 291 -9.71 -11.62 -1.81
C ASN A 291 -10.18 -13.00 -1.32
N SER A 292 -9.29 -14.00 -1.37
CA SER A 292 -9.62 -15.40 -1.03
C SER A 292 -9.57 -15.71 0.46
N VAL A 293 -8.70 -15.06 1.23
CA VAL A 293 -8.52 -15.37 2.67
C VAL A 293 -9.74 -15.06 3.51
N ASP A 294 -10.62 -14.17 3.07
CA ASP A 294 -11.87 -13.86 3.76
C ASP A 294 -12.85 -15.03 3.75
N PHE A 295 -12.87 -15.82 2.66
CA PHE A 295 -13.68 -17.06 2.65
C PHE A 295 -13.24 -18.03 3.74
N VAL A 296 -11.91 -18.18 3.88
CA VAL A 296 -11.31 -19.04 4.90
C VAL A 296 -11.57 -18.50 6.30
N GLY A 297 -11.48 -17.19 6.49
CA GLY A 297 -11.76 -16.53 7.76
C GLY A 297 -13.21 -16.66 8.18
N LYS A 298 -14.16 -16.43 7.24
CA LYS A 298 -15.60 -16.59 7.51
C LYS A 298 -15.94 -18.04 7.86
N ALA A 299 -15.45 -19.02 7.08
CA ALA A 299 -15.67 -20.43 7.37
C ALA A 299 -15.16 -20.82 8.76
N TYR A 300 -13.95 -20.37 9.11
CA TYR A 300 -13.40 -20.61 10.44
C TYR A 300 -14.23 -19.94 11.54
N GLY A 301 -14.72 -18.71 11.33
CA GLY A 301 -15.62 -18.05 12.27
C GLY A 301 -16.91 -18.86 12.52
N VAL A 302 -17.52 -19.41 11.47
CA VAL A 302 -18.69 -20.31 11.58
C VAL A 302 -18.35 -21.55 12.40
N GLU A 303 -17.21 -22.21 12.14
CA GLU A 303 -16.73 -23.38 12.89
C GLU A 303 -16.54 -23.06 14.38
N GLN A 304 -16.13 -21.84 14.72
CA GLN A 304 -15.93 -21.38 16.10
C GLN A 304 -17.23 -20.84 16.75
N GLY A 305 -18.36 -20.91 16.06
CA GLY A 305 -19.67 -20.48 16.57
C GLY A 305 -19.87 -18.95 16.60
N VAL A 306 -19.13 -18.21 15.76
CA VAL A 306 -19.34 -16.78 15.58
C VAL A 306 -20.64 -16.52 14.82
N GLU A 307 -21.51 -15.67 15.34
CA GLU A 307 -22.73 -15.24 14.67
C GLU A 307 -22.42 -14.14 13.64
N PHE A 308 -22.77 -14.37 12.38
CA PHE A 308 -22.71 -13.37 11.32
C PHE A 308 -24.07 -12.68 11.18
N ILE A 309 -24.09 -11.37 11.41
CA ILE A 309 -25.29 -10.55 11.46
C ILE A 309 -25.41 -9.74 10.17
N GLU A 310 -26.53 -9.87 9.49
CA GLU A 310 -26.93 -9.00 8.38
C GLU A 310 -27.97 -7.99 8.89
N LEU A 311 -27.77 -6.72 8.57
CA LEU A 311 -28.68 -5.65 8.97
C LEU A 311 -29.84 -5.53 7.98
N SER A 312 -30.98 -5.05 8.47
CA SER A 312 -32.09 -4.66 7.59
C SER A 312 -31.69 -3.47 6.72
N GLN A 313 -32.38 -3.29 5.59
CA GLN A 313 -32.14 -2.16 4.67
C GLN A 313 -32.26 -0.81 5.37
N ASP A 314 -33.22 -0.67 6.29
CA ASP A 314 -33.42 0.56 7.07
C ASP A 314 -32.24 0.85 8.01
N GLU A 315 -31.69 -0.18 8.64
CA GLU A 315 -30.49 -0.02 9.46
C GLU A 315 -29.25 0.29 8.60
N VAL A 316 -29.07 -0.38 7.48
CA VAL A 316 -28.01 -0.07 6.52
C VAL A 316 -28.07 1.41 6.11
N ALA A 317 -29.27 1.94 5.80
CA ALA A 317 -29.44 3.35 5.44
C ALA A 317 -28.99 4.30 6.57
N LYS A 318 -29.25 3.95 7.85
CA LYS A 318 -28.77 4.75 8.99
C LYS A 318 -27.25 4.74 9.10
N PHE A 319 -26.61 3.59 8.92
CA PHE A 319 -25.16 3.48 8.91
C PHE A 319 -24.53 4.32 7.78
N VAL A 320 -25.09 4.24 6.57
CA VAL A 320 -24.65 5.04 5.42
C VAL A 320 -24.78 6.55 5.70
N ALA A 321 -25.91 6.99 6.25
CA ALA A 321 -26.12 8.37 6.62
C ALA A 321 -25.14 8.86 7.71
N ALA A 322 -24.86 8.01 8.71
CA ALA A 322 -23.97 8.35 9.80
C ALA A 322 -22.51 8.57 9.34
N VAL A 323 -22.03 7.84 8.33
CA VAL A 323 -20.63 7.96 7.85
C VAL A 323 -20.44 9.02 6.77
N ALA A 324 -21.51 9.61 6.25
CA ALA A 324 -21.41 10.62 5.18
C ALA A 324 -20.42 11.77 5.50
N PRO A 325 -20.34 12.31 6.75
CA PRO A 325 -19.39 13.36 7.11
C PRO A 325 -17.91 12.98 7.02
N VAL A 326 -17.58 11.67 7.01
CA VAL A 326 -16.18 11.21 6.98
C VAL A 326 -15.47 11.72 5.73
N MET A 327 -16.16 11.75 4.61
CA MET A 327 -15.61 12.24 3.34
C MET A 327 -15.31 13.74 3.39
N ASP A 328 -16.25 14.53 3.90
CA ASP A 328 -16.10 16.00 4.02
C ASP A 328 -14.97 16.34 5.01
N ASN A 329 -14.88 15.60 6.11
CA ASN A 329 -13.80 15.73 7.10
C ASN A 329 -12.42 15.42 6.48
N TYR A 330 -12.33 14.39 5.66
CA TYR A 330 -11.09 14.07 4.93
C TYR A 330 -10.72 15.21 3.97
N ILE A 331 -11.67 15.71 3.17
CA ILE A 331 -11.43 16.84 2.26
C ILE A 331 -10.93 18.05 3.05
N ALA A 332 -11.60 18.43 4.13
CA ALA A 332 -11.20 19.56 4.97
C ALA A 332 -9.80 19.37 5.59
N ALA A 333 -9.47 18.15 6.04
CA ALA A 333 -8.15 17.82 6.58
C ALA A 333 -7.04 17.96 5.53
N MET A 334 -7.31 17.53 4.28
CA MET A 334 -6.35 17.65 3.18
C MET A 334 -6.17 19.09 2.71
N VAL A 335 -7.24 19.87 2.68
CA VAL A 335 -7.16 21.32 2.43
C VAL A 335 -6.32 22.01 3.51
N GLY A 336 -6.48 21.62 4.78
CA GLY A 336 -5.64 22.09 5.89
C GLY A 336 -4.15 21.71 5.75
N LYS A 337 -3.82 20.68 4.97
CA LYS A 337 -2.45 20.26 4.61
C LYS A 337 -1.90 20.96 3.36
N GLY A 338 -2.69 21.84 2.71
CA GLY A 338 -2.25 22.64 1.56
C GLY A 338 -2.65 22.09 0.19
N TYR A 339 -3.45 21.03 0.12
CA TYR A 339 -4.03 20.56 -1.15
C TYR A 339 -5.27 21.41 -1.52
N SER A 340 -5.53 21.59 -2.80
CA SER A 340 -6.77 22.26 -3.20
C SER A 340 -7.96 21.32 -3.02
N GLU A 341 -9.12 21.87 -2.68
CA GLU A 341 -10.37 21.10 -2.56
C GLU A 341 -10.73 20.37 -3.86
N ALA A 342 -10.48 21.01 -5.01
CA ALA A 342 -10.70 20.42 -6.33
C ALA A 342 -9.80 19.18 -6.57
N GLU A 343 -8.54 19.25 -6.16
CA GLU A 343 -7.60 18.13 -6.26
C GLU A 343 -8.06 16.94 -5.40
N VAL A 344 -8.42 17.18 -4.14
CA VAL A 344 -8.89 16.12 -3.23
C VAL A 344 -10.19 15.50 -3.73
N LYS A 345 -11.13 16.31 -4.22
CA LYS A 345 -12.36 15.81 -4.86
C LYS A 345 -12.05 15.00 -6.14
N GLY A 346 -11.02 15.41 -6.88
CA GLY A 346 -10.51 14.67 -8.04
C GLY A 346 -10.04 13.27 -7.67
N TRP A 347 -9.30 13.11 -6.58
CA TRP A 347 -8.87 11.79 -6.07
C TRP A 347 -10.05 10.88 -5.73
N ILE A 348 -11.04 11.43 -5.02
CA ILE A 348 -12.24 10.69 -4.63
C ILE A 348 -13.06 10.28 -5.87
N SER A 349 -13.20 11.17 -6.83
CA SER A 349 -13.92 10.90 -8.09
C SER A 349 -13.22 9.82 -8.91
N PHE A 350 -11.90 9.90 -9.01
CA PHE A 350 -11.08 8.87 -9.67
C PHE A 350 -11.27 7.50 -9.00
N LEU A 351 -11.14 7.43 -7.67
CA LEU A 351 -11.34 6.17 -6.95
C LEU A 351 -12.74 5.58 -7.21
N LYS A 352 -13.80 6.39 -7.17
CA LYS A 352 -15.17 5.94 -7.48
C LYS A 352 -15.30 5.40 -8.90
N GLU A 353 -14.69 6.08 -9.87
CA GLU A 353 -14.65 5.61 -11.25
C GLU A 353 -13.93 4.26 -11.37
N ARG A 354 -12.75 4.13 -10.74
CA ARG A 354 -11.98 2.88 -10.76
C ARG A 354 -12.70 1.74 -10.04
N ILE A 355 -13.38 2.01 -8.92
CA ILE A 355 -14.21 1.02 -8.24
C ILE A 355 -15.29 0.48 -9.18
N ASN A 356 -16.01 1.36 -9.89
CA ASN A 356 -17.04 0.96 -10.84
C ASN A 356 -16.46 0.13 -11.99
N TYR A 357 -15.35 0.58 -12.57
CA TYR A 357 -14.66 -0.12 -13.66
C TYR A 357 -14.22 -1.53 -13.23
N TRP A 358 -13.53 -1.64 -12.10
CA TRP A 358 -13.02 -2.91 -11.62
C TRP A 358 -14.12 -3.84 -11.09
N THR A 359 -15.21 -3.29 -10.57
CA THR A 359 -16.40 -4.09 -10.20
C THR A 359 -16.99 -4.75 -11.43
N ALA A 360 -17.13 -4.03 -12.54
CA ALA A 360 -17.60 -4.61 -13.80
C ALA A 360 -16.65 -5.73 -14.28
N LYS A 361 -15.33 -5.51 -14.17
CA LYS A 361 -14.31 -6.54 -14.50
C LYS A 361 -14.34 -7.73 -13.54
N GLN A 362 -14.58 -7.51 -12.26
CA GLN A 362 -14.75 -8.59 -11.28
C GLN A 362 -15.89 -9.52 -11.66
N ILE A 363 -17.03 -8.96 -12.08
CA ILE A 363 -18.21 -9.70 -12.51
C ILE A 363 -17.91 -10.44 -13.84
N GLU A 364 -17.33 -9.75 -14.83
CA GLU A 364 -16.95 -10.32 -16.12
C GLU A 364 -16.00 -11.52 -15.95
N TRP A 365 -15.00 -11.42 -15.07
CA TRP A 365 -14.00 -12.45 -14.83
C TRP A 365 -14.42 -13.47 -13.77
N ARG A 366 -15.63 -13.33 -13.22
CA ARG A 366 -16.21 -14.23 -12.21
C ARG A 366 -15.33 -14.41 -10.98
N ILE A 367 -14.76 -13.31 -10.47
CA ILE A 367 -13.96 -13.31 -9.24
C ILE A 367 -14.90 -13.14 -8.04
N PRO A 368 -15.16 -14.19 -7.25
CA PRO A 368 -16.13 -14.09 -6.15
C PRO A 368 -15.57 -13.32 -4.96
N SER A 369 -16.44 -12.69 -4.18
CA SER A 369 -16.13 -12.09 -2.88
C SER A 369 -17.13 -12.50 -1.82
N VAL A 370 -16.66 -12.73 -0.60
CA VAL A 370 -17.52 -13.05 0.55
C VAL A 370 -18.16 -11.79 1.12
N ALA A 371 -17.51 -10.64 0.98
CA ALA A 371 -18.05 -9.32 1.26
C ALA A 371 -18.64 -8.70 -0.02
N GLY A 372 -19.22 -7.51 0.07
CA GLY A 372 -19.74 -6.79 -1.09
C GLY A 372 -21.18 -7.12 -1.47
N PRO A 373 -21.67 -6.57 -2.58
CA PRO A 373 -23.03 -6.70 -3.05
C PRO A 373 -23.35 -8.14 -3.55
N PRO A 374 -24.63 -8.47 -3.73
CA PRO A 374 -25.03 -9.81 -4.18
C PRO A 374 -24.39 -10.26 -5.49
N GLU A 375 -24.14 -9.34 -6.42
CA GLU A 375 -23.63 -9.62 -7.77
C GLU A 375 -22.20 -10.17 -7.78
N VAL A 376 -21.42 -9.97 -6.70
CA VAL A 376 -20.06 -10.49 -6.56
C VAL A 376 -19.98 -11.72 -5.65
N LYS A 377 -21.11 -12.21 -5.16
CA LYS A 377 -21.15 -13.41 -4.33
C LYS A 377 -20.95 -14.66 -5.17
N PRO A 378 -20.40 -15.77 -4.58
CA PRO A 378 -20.22 -17.02 -5.29
C PRO A 378 -21.49 -17.52 -5.99
N GLU A 379 -22.65 -17.39 -5.32
CA GLU A 379 -23.94 -17.86 -5.81
C GLU A 379 -24.39 -17.14 -7.10
N ALA A 380 -23.94 -15.90 -7.29
CA ALA A 380 -24.23 -15.12 -8.50
C ALA A 380 -23.26 -15.42 -9.64
N LEU A 381 -21.98 -15.69 -9.31
CA LEU A 381 -20.90 -15.81 -10.29
C LEU A 381 -20.59 -17.24 -10.71
N ILE A 382 -20.86 -18.23 -9.85
CA ILE A 382 -20.59 -19.65 -10.08
C ILE A 382 -21.93 -20.32 -10.38
N LYS A 383 -22.44 -20.13 -11.59
CA LYS A 383 -23.63 -20.87 -12.12
C LYS A 383 -23.18 -21.89 -13.12
#